data_d3c95c4e5e550ee75cb3cf82e59c8d5e
#
_entry.id   d3c95c4e5e550ee75cb3cf82e59c8d5e
#
_cell.length_a   1.000
_cell.length_b   1.000
_cell.length_c   1.000
_cell.angle_alpha   90.00
_cell.angle_beta   90.00
_cell.angle_gamma   90.00
#
_symmetry.space_group_name_H-M   'P 1'
#
loop_
_entity.id
_entity.type
_entity.pdbx_description
1 polymer ?
#
loop_
_entity_poly.entity_id
_entity_poly.type
_entity_poly.pdbx_seq_one_letter_code
_entity_poly.pdbx_strand_id
1 'polypeptide(L)'
;MSNGYVIWEGASLLDGQPIALIATIKSSNDKTGNMVQTYIIGQDKSPIEMSRTGEDFSICGGCVHRGTANPDKEKGGADGRSCYVMLLMVQSVWNAYRKGSYKRLVDSPDVGVKFSGLMVRLGAYGDPSAVPSSVWDNVLMHSKGRTGYTHQFGVEGADVRPDLCMISA
;
A
#
# COMPACT_ATOMS: atom_id res chain seq x y z
N MET A 1 13.68 -12.52 -12.55
CA MET A 1 14.02 -11.78 -11.32
C MET A 1 12.83 -10.96 -10.86
N SER A 2 12.49 -11.06 -9.61
CA SER A 2 11.43 -10.23 -9.01
C SER A 2 11.86 -8.77 -8.95
N ASN A 3 10.99 -7.86 -9.40
CA ASN A 3 11.22 -6.41 -9.32
C ASN A 3 10.76 -5.83 -7.98
N GLY A 4 10.35 -6.67 -7.05
CA GLY A 4 9.70 -6.25 -5.83
C GLY A 4 10.42 -6.68 -4.57
N TYR A 5 10.12 -5.94 -3.52
CA TYR A 5 10.68 -6.12 -2.19
C TYR A 5 9.58 -6.07 -1.15
N VAL A 6 9.64 -6.96 -0.15
CA VAL A 6 8.88 -6.82 1.09
C VAL A 6 9.66 -5.86 1.99
N ILE A 7 9.11 -4.68 2.22
CA ILE A 7 9.78 -3.61 2.97
C ILE A 7 9.49 -3.70 4.46
N TRP A 8 8.25 -4.00 4.79
CA TRP A 8 7.77 -4.03 6.16
C TRP A 8 6.56 -4.93 6.31
N GLU A 9 6.43 -5.54 7.47
CA GLU A 9 5.27 -6.29 7.92
C GLU A 9 4.96 -5.91 9.36
N GLY A 10 3.69 -5.71 9.66
CA GLY A 10 3.26 -5.32 11.00
C GLY A 10 1.76 -5.12 11.10
N ALA A 11 1.34 -4.62 12.25
CA ALA A 11 -0.05 -4.29 12.51
C ALA A 11 -0.42 -2.96 11.85
N SER A 12 -1.56 -2.91 11.18
CA SER A 12 -2.14 -1.67 10.69
C SER A 12 -2.39 -0.68 11.83
N LEU A 13 -2.00 0.57 11.67
CA LEU A 13 -2.31 1.63 12.63
C LEU A 13 -3.82 1.94 12.69
N LEU A 14 -4.59 1.53 11.69
CA LEU A 14 -6.02 1.82 11.59
C LEU A 14 -6.88 0.85 12.41
N ASP A 15 -6.50 -0.43 12.48
CA ASP A 15 -7.30 -1.45 13.17
C ASP A 15 -6.50 -2.62 13.77
N GLY A 16 -5.17 -2.58 13.68
CA GLY A 16 -4.31 -3.61 14.26
C GLY A 16 -4.19 -4.92 13.46
N GLN A 17 -4.85 -5.04 12.32
CA GLN A 17 -4.76 -6.25 11.48
C GLN A 17 -3.40 -6.36 10.78
N PRO A 18 -2.94 -7.61 10.50
CA PRO A 18 -1.63 -7.81 9.87
C PRO A 18 -1.63 -7.35 8.41
N ILE A 19 -0.74 -6.40 8.11
CA ILE A 19 -0.52 -5.84 6.78
C ILE A 19 0.96 -5.91 6.39
N ALA A 20 1.23 -5.75 5.12
CA ALA A 20 2.57 -5.71 4.56
C ALA A 20 2.73 -4.53 3.61
N LEU A 21 3.95 -3.99 3.55
CA LEU A 21 4.35 -2.96 2.58
C LEU A 21 5.27 -3.58 1.54
N ILE A 22 4.83 -3.53 0.30
CA ILE A 22 5.58 -4.02 -0.87
C ILE A 22 6.02 -2.84 -1.72
N ALA A 23 7.26 -2.86 -2.21
CA ALA A 23 7.74 -1.90 -3.20
C ALA A 23 8.16 -2.60 -4.48
N THR A 24 7.81 -2.01 -5.63
CA THR A 24 8.28 -2.45 -6.95
C THR A 24 9.02 -1.32 -7.65
N ILE A 25 10.17 -1.63 -8.25
CA ILE A 25 11.03 -0.62 -8.90
C ILE A 25 10.63 -0.38 -10.35
N LYS A 26 10.11 -1.40 -11.03
CA LYS A 26 9.63 -1.26 -12.40
C LYS A 26 8.11 -1.23 -12.40
N SER A 27 7.55 -0.11 -12.83
CA SER A 27 6.14 0.01 -13.12
C SER A 27 5.90 -0.28 -14.60
N SER A 28 4.90 -1.09 -14.93
CA SER A 28 4.37 -1.21 -16.29
C SER A 28 3.52 0.00 -16.68
N ASN A 29 3.37 0.97 -15.81
CA ASN A 29 2.59 2.17 -16.05
C ASN A 29 3.48 3.26 -16.68
N ASP A 30 3.34 3.49 -17.97
CA ASP A 30 4.07 4.50 -18.73
C ASP A 30 3.91 5.94 -18.17
N LYS A 31 2.83 6.18 -17.42
CA LYS A 31 2.56 7.49 -16.80
C LYS A 31 3.44 7.78 -15.57
N THR A 32 3.93 6.76 -14.90
CA THR A 32 4.74 6.91 -13.69
C THR A 32 6.25 6.70 -13.91
N GLY A 33 6.64 6.23 -15.09
CA GLY A 33 8.04 6.02 -15.46
C GLY A 33 8.79 5.10 -14.48
N ASN A 34 10.01 5.50 -14.08
CA ASN A 34 10.86 4.74 -13.14
C ASN A 34 10.53 4.98 -11.66
N MET A 35 9.34 5.48 -11.36
CA MET A 35 8.90 5.70 -9.98
C MET A 35 8.70 4.37 -9.25
N VAL A 36 9.24 4.27 -8.04
CA VAL A 36 8.96 3.15 -7.14
C VAL A 36 7.49 3.19 -6.75
N GLN A 37 6.78 2.08 -6.97
CA GLN A 37 5.40 1.93 -6.55
C GLN A 37 5.35 1.16 -5.25
N THR A 38 4.61 1.65 -4.27
CA THR A 38 4.41 0.94 -3.00
C THR A 38 2.96 0.50 -2.84
N TYR A 39 2.78 -0.71 -2.32
CA TYR A 39 1.47 -1.34 -2.11
C TYR A 39 1.35 -1.76 -0.67
N ILE A 40 0.26 -1.34 -0.03
CA ILE A 40 -0.11 -1.79 1.31
C ILE A 40 -1.16 -2.87 1.12
N ILE A 41 -0.88 -4.07 1.60
CA ILE A 41 -1.72 -5.26 1.38
C ILE A 41 -1.94 -6.01 2.70
N GLY A 42 -3.03 -6.75 2.78
CA GLY A 42 -3.23 -7.71 3.87
C GLY A 42 -2.24 -8.88 3.75
N GLN A 43 -1.75 -9.39 4.88
CA GLN A 43 -0.85 -10.54 4.84
C GLN A 43 -1.59 -11.83 4.46
N ASP A 44 -2.79 -12.06 4.99
CA ASP A 44 -3.47 -13.35 4.95
C ASP A 44 -4.62 -13.43 3.95
N LYS A 45 -5.20 -12.30 3.58
CA LYS A 45 -6.34 -12.23 2.66
C LYS A 45 -6.03 -11.39 1.44
N SER A 46 -6.58 -11.81 0.31
CA SER A 46 -6.36 -11.12 -0.96
C SER A 46 -7.04 -9.75 -1.02
N PRO A 47 -6.51 -8.80 -1.80
CA PRO A 47 -7.13 -7.48 -1.96
C PRO A 47 -8.58 -7.53 -2.43
N ILE A 48 -8.92 -8.46 -3.32
CA ILE A 48 -10.29 -8.63 -3.81
C ILE A 48 -11.21 -9.12 -2.70
N GLU A 49 -10.77 -10.09 -1.92
CA GLU A 49 -11.52 -10.61 -0.78
C GLU A 49 -11.70 -9.54 0.30
N MET A 50 -10.63 -8.87 0.70
CA MET A 50 -10.68 -7.79 1.70
C MET A 50 -11.63 -6.66 1.28
N SER A 51 -11.60 -6.25 0.00
CA SER A 51 -12.55 -5.26 -0.52
C SER A 51 -13.99 -5.74 -0.41
N ARG A 52 -14.26 -7.00 -0.78
CA ARG A 52 -15.59 -7.58 -0.74
C ARG A 52 -16.15 -7.69 0.68
N THR A 53 -15.31 -8.07 1.64
CA THR A 53 -15.71 -8.26 3.04
C THR A 53 -15.66 -7.00 3.89
N GLY A 54 -15.08 -5.92 3.38
CA GLY A 54 -14.86 -4.67 4.12
C GLY A 54 -13.61 -4.66 5.00
N GLU A 55 -12.84 -5.75 4.99
CA GLU A 55 -11.59 -5.86 5.76
C GLU A 55 -10.46 -5.00 5.17
N ASP A 56 -10.64 -4.46 3.97
CA ASP A 56 -9.75 -3.46 3.38
C ASP A 56 -9.72 -2.12 4.17
N PHE A 57 -10.51 -2.01 5.24
CA PHE A 57 -10.36 -0.93 6.22
C PHE A 57 -8.94 -0.88 6.81
N SER A 58 -8.33 -2.03 7.03
CA SER A 58 -6.94 -2.14 7.50
C SER A 58 -5.93 -1.42 6.60
N ILE A 59 -6.29 -1.23 5.33
CA ILE A 59 -5.41 -0.71 4.29
C ILE A 59 -5.85 0.70 3.86
N CYS A 60 -7.14 0.90 3.68
CA CYS A 60 -7.73 2.10 3.09
C CYS A 60 -8.46 2.99 4.10
N GLY A 61 -8.69 2.50 5.33
CA GLY A 61 -9.40 3.24 6.38
C GLY A 61 -10.77 3.71 5.95
N GLY A 62 -11.09 4.94 6.29
CA GLY A 62 -12.37 5.60 5.98
C GLY A 62 -12.51 6.14 4.55
N CYS A 63 -11.66 5.74 3.61
CA CYS A 63 -11.72 6.23 2.22
C CYS A 63 -13.10 5.96 1.59
N VAL A 64 -13.75 7.02 1.10
CA VAL A 64 -15.09 6.93 0.51
C VAL A 64 -15.14 6.13 -0.81
N HIS A 65 -13.99 5.92 -1.45
CA HIS A 65 -13.90 5.19 -2.72
C HIS A 65 -13.84 3.67 -2.56
N ARG A 66 -13.86 3.15 -1.36
CA ARG A 66 -13.83 1.70 -1.08
C ARG A 66 -15.08 0.98 -1.58
N GLY A 67 -16.21 1.65 -1.58
CA GLY A 67 -17.51 1.06 -1.83
C GLY A 67 -18.13 0.42 -0.57
N THR A 68 -19.17 -0.36 -0.77
CA THR A 68 -19.91 -1.04 0.30
C THR A 68 -19.57 -2.52 0.31
N ALA A 69 -19.19 -3.04 1.46
CA ALA A 69 -18.91 -4.46 1.63
C ALA A 69 -20.15 -5.32 1.29
N ASN A 70 -19.91 -6.39 0.55
CA ASN A 70 -20.91 -7.38 0.20
C ASN A 70 -20.28 -8.79 0.29
N PRO A 71 -20.21 -9.37 1.51
CA PRO A 71 -19.60 -10.69 1.71
C PRO A 71 -20.27 -11.82 0.94
N ASP A 72 -21.56 -11.69 0.63
CA ASP A 72 -22.33 -12.71 -0.09
C ASP A 72 -22.08 -12.70 -1.61
N LYS A 73 -21.35 -11.73 -2.10
CA LYS A 73 -21.03 -11.62 -3.52
C LYS A 73 -20.02 -12.69 -3.94
N GLU A 74 -20.32 -13.41 -4.99
CA GLU A 74 -19.47 -14.52 -5.45
C GLU A 74 -18.12 -14.08 -6.02
N LYS A 75 -18.08 -12.90 -6.68
CA LYS A 75 -16.90 -12.43 -7.41
C LYS A 75 -16.69 -10.92 -7.26
N GLY A 76 -15.41 -10.52 -7.37
CA GLY A 76 -15.03 -9.11 -7.36
C GLY A 76 -14.93 -8.50 -5.97
N GLY A 77 -14.67 -7.20 -5.92
CA GLY A 77 -14.58 -6.43 -4.68
C GLY A 77 -15.93 -5.87 -4.23
N ALA A 78 -15.90 -4.87 -3.35
CA ALA A 78 -17.07 -4.18 -2.80
C ALA A 78 -18.00 -3.62 -3.89
N ASP A 79 -19.28 -3.46 -3.55
CA ASP A 79 -20.26 -2.84 -4.44
C ASP A 79 -20.06 -1.32 -4.50
N GLY A 80 -20.26 -0.73 -5.69
CA GLY A 80 -20.13 0.70 -5.87
C GLY A 80 -18.72 1.27 -5.64
N ARG A 81 -17.68 0.43 -5.65
CA ARG A 81 -16.30 0.86 -5.51
C ARG A 81 -15.92 1.81 -6.66
N SER A 82 -15.51 3.02 -6.31
CA SER A 82 -15.10 4.07 -7.26
C SER A 82 -13.59 4.35 -7.27
N CYS A 83 -12.80 3.59 -6.50
CA CYS A 83 -11.35 3.72 -6.50
C CYS A 83 -10.78 3.35 -7.87
N TYR A 84 -9.91 4.21 -8.42
CA TYR A 84 -9.28 3.99 -9.73
C TYR A 84 -8.27 2.84 -9.75
N VAL A 85 -7.82 2.37 -8.60
CA VAL A 85 -6.87 1.25 -8.51
C VAL A 85 -7.58 -0.05 -8.88
N MET A 86 -7.03 -0.73 -9.88
CA MET A 86 -7.57 -2.02 -10.33
C MET A 86 -7.15 -3.15 -9.37
N LEU A 87 -8.12 -3.75 -8.69
CA LEU A 87 -7.86 -4.81 -7.71
C LEU A 87 -7.13 -6.03 -8.31
N LEU A 88 -7.36 -6.34 -9.59
CA LEU A 88 -6.67 -7.44 -10.27
C LEU A 88 -5.15 -7.23 -10.36
N MET A 89 -4.71 -5.99 -10.55
CA MET A 89 -3.27 -5.67 -10.55
C MET A 89 -2.67 -5.85 -9.15
N VAL A 90 -3.37 -5.38 -8.13
CA VAL A 90 -2.93 -5.54 -6.73
C VAL A 90 -2.97 -7.01 -6.32
N GLN A 91 -3.94 -7.76 -6.83
CA GLN A 91 -4.02 -9.22 -6.62
C GLN A 91 -2.75 -9.91 -7.12
N SER A 92 -2.19 -9.48 -8.25
CA SER A 92 -0.93 -10.02 -8.76
C SER A 92 0.25 -9.74 -7.82
N VAL A 93 0.29 -8.55 -7.23
CA VAL A 93 1.30 -8.20 -6.20
C VAL A 93 1.14 -9.10 -4.97
N TRP A 94 -0.08 -9.28 -4.49
CA TRP A 94 -0.38 -10.14 -3.35
C TRP A 94 -0.01 -11.60 -3.62
N ASN A 95 -0.33 -12.12 -4.80
CA ASN A 95 0.03 -13.48 -5.20
C ASN A 95 1.55 -13.69 -5.19
N ALA A 96 2.32 -12.72 -5.70
CA ALA A 96 3.78 -12.76 -5.68
C ALA A 96 4.32 -12.70 -4.25
N TYR A 97 3.74 -11.88 -3.40
CA TYR A 97 4.05 -11.82 -1.97
C TYR A 97 3.82 -13.17 -1.28
N ARG A 98 2.66 -13.78 -1.47
CA ARG A 98 2.30 -15.09 -0.88
C ARG A 98 3.17 -16.24 -1.38
N LYS A 99 3.64 -16.18 -2.62
CA LYS A 99 4.59 -17.16 -3.19
C LYS A 99 6.04 -16.97 -2.72
N GLY A 100 6.34 -15.90 -1.98
CA GLY A 100 7.71 -15.58 -1.59
C GLY A 100 8.59 -15.12 -2.75
N SER A 101 7.99 -14.57 -3.82
CA SER A 101 8.73 -14.11 -5.01
C SER A 101 9.51 -12.83 -4.79
N TYR A 102 9.16 -12.04 -3.77
CA TYR A 102 9.81 -10.77 -3.46
C TYR A 102 10.97 -10.97 -2.48
N LYS A 103 12.06 -10.25 -2.73
CA LYS A 103 13.18 -10.21 -1.79
C LYS A 103 12.74 -9.50 -0.51
N ARG A 104 13.05 -10.10 0.64
CA ARG A 104 12.70 -9.52 1.94
C ARG A 104 13.78 -8.53 2.38
N LEU A 105 13.35 -7.30 2.65
CA LEU A 105 14.16 -6.23 3.23
C LEU A 105 13.58 -5.78 4.59
N VAL A 106 12.70 -6.58 5.17
CA VAL A 106 12.11 -6.32 6.49
C VAL A 106 13.23 -6.20 7.52
N ASP A 107 13.19 -5.13 8.32
CA ASP A 107 14.20 -4.78 9.33
C ASP A 107 15.62 -4.56 8.76
N SER A 108 15.77 -4.45 7.46
CA SER A 108 17.06 -4.12 6.84
C SER A 108 17.36 -2.63 6.96
N PRO A 109 18.58 -2.24 7.40
CA PRO A 109 19.01 -0.85 7.39
C PRO A 109 19.22 -0.31 5.97
N ASP A 110 19.29 -1.20 4.97
CA ASP A 110 19.60 -0.84 3.58
C ASP A 110 18.37 -0.49 2.74
N VAL A 111 17.17 -0.47 3.33
CA VAL A 111 15.92 -0.18 2.60
C VAL A 111 16.02 1.14 1.83
N GLY A 112 16.43 2.22 2.49
CA GLY A 112 16.55 3.53 1.85
C GLY A 112 17.59 3.57 0.73
N VAL A 113 18.67 2.81 0.87
CA VAL A 113 19.73 2.72 -0.15
C VAL A 113 19.20 2.10 -1.44
N LYS A 114 18.28 1.12 -1.34
CA LYS A 114 17.67 0.48 -2.51
C LYS A 114 16.93 1.46 -3.42
N PHE A 115 16.35 2.51 -2.85
CA PHE A 115 15.53 3.49 -3.57
C PHE A 115 16.25 4.83 -3.76
N SER A 116 17.56 4.86 -3.53
CA SER A 116 18.39 6.05 -3.67
C SER A 116 18.25 6.66 -5.07
N GLY A 117 18.00 7.96 -5.11
CA GLY A 117 17.86 8.73 -6.36
C GLY A 117 16.56 8.47 -7.14
N LEU A 118 15.66 7.64 -6.64
CA LEU A 118 14.37 7.36 -7.27
C LEU A 118 13.24 8.16 -6.65
N MET A 119 12.23 8.47 -7.46
CA MET A 119 10.93 8.95 -6.97
C MET A 119 10.15 7.78 -6.36
N VAL A 120 9.46 8.01 -5.26
CA VAL A 120 8.65 6.99 -4.58
C VAL A 120 7.19 7.43 -4.51
N ARG A 121 6.28 6.56 -4.93
CA ARG A 121 4.85 6.74 -4.75
C ARG A 121 4.40 5.98 -3.49
N LEU A 122 3.97 6.75 -2.49
CA LEU A 122 3.43 6.20 -1.25
C LEU A 122 1.98 5.78 -1.48
N GLY A 123 1.71 4.49 -1.32
CA GLY A 123 0.35 3.97 -1.44
C GLY A 123 -0.21 4.02 -2.86
N ALA A 124 0.48 3.40 -3.83
CA ALA A 124 -0.14 3.10 -5.12
C ALA A 124 -1.42 2.26 -4.95
N TYR A 125 -1.47 1.47 -3.89
CA TYR A 125 -2.66 0.88 -3.29
C TYR A 125 -2.55 0.98 -1.76
N GLY A 126 -3.64 1.34 -1.12
CA GLY A 126 -3.71 1.54 0.32
C GLY A 126 -3.31 2.96 0.74
N ASP A 127 -3.67 3.31 1.96
CA ASP A 127 -3.39 4.63 2.52
C ASP A 127 -2.06 4.61 3.29
N PRO A 128 -1.12 5.51 3.00
CA PRO A 128 0.17 5.55 3.68
C PRO A 128 0.09 5.66 5.20
N SER A 129 -0.97 6.24 5.73
CA SER A 129 -1.16 6.43 7.17
C SER A 129 -1.50 5.14 7.93
N ALA A 130 -1.77 4.05 7.24
CA ALA A 130 -1.90 2.71 7.85
C ALA A 130 -0.55 2.14 8.30
N VAL A 131 0.55 2.63 7.76
CA VAL A 131 1.92 2.21 8.04
C VAL A 131 2.62 3.26 8.89
N PRO A 132 3.38 2.88 9.93
CA PRO A 132 4.11 3.85 10.75
C PRO A 132 5.00 4.78 9.92
N SER A 133 4.98 6.07 10.21
CA SER A 133 5.75 7.07 9.46
C SER A 133 7.26 6.81 9.51
N SER A 134 7.75 6.18 10.57
CA SER A 134 9.16 5.76 10.68
C SER A 134 9.59 4.78 9.57
N VAL A 135 8.67 3.93 9.09
CA VAL A 135 8.92 3.04 7.95
C VAL A 135 9.11 3.85 6.67
N TRP A 136 8.24 4.84 6.46
CA TRP A 136 8.36 5.75 5.32
C TRP A 136 9.63 6.60 5.37
N ASP A 137 10.01 7.11 6.54
CA ASP A 137 11.27 7.86 6.71
C ASP A 137 12.47 7.02 6.25
N ASN A 138 12.49 5.73 6.59
CA ASN A 138 13.55 4.82 6.16
C ASN A 138 13.54 4.57 4.66
N VAL A 139 12.35 4.33 4.06
CA VAL A 139 12.19 4.15 2.61
C VAL A 139 12.64 5.38 1.83
N LEU A 140 12.35 6.58 2.34
CA LEU A 140 12.58 7.85 1.66
C LEU A 140 13.94 8.48 1.93
N MET A 141 14.74 7.92 2.82
CA MET A 141 15.98 8.51 3.34
C MET A 141 16.90 9.05 2.24
N HIS A 142 17.00 8.36 1.13
CA HIS A 142 17.87 8.72 -0.01
C HIS A 142 17.08 8.89 -1.32
N SER A 143 15.77 8.96 -1.26
CA SER A 143 14.92 9.12 -2.43
C SER A 143 15.11 10.51 -3.06
N LYS A 144 14.86 10.61 -4.36
CA LYS A 144 14.83 11.89 -5.08
C LYS A 144 13.62 12.74 -4.69
N GLY A 145 12.53 12.11 -4.30
CA GLY A 145 11.28 12.76 -3.92
C GLY A 145 10.17 11.73 -3.81
N ARG A 146 8.98 12.20 -3.50
CA ARG A 146 7.82 11.37 -3.24
C ARG A 146 6.54 11.99 -3.74
N THR A 147 5.52 11.14 -3.90
CA THR A 147 4.13 11.53 -4.07
C THR A 147 3.26 10.56 -3.31
N GLY A 148 2.11 11.00 -2.83
CA GLY A 148 1.16 10.17 -2.10
C GLY A 148 -0.01 10.99 -1.61
N TYR A 149 -1.10 10.29 -1.28
CA TYR A 149 -2.33 10.89 -0.76
C TYR A 149 -2.82 10.09 0.43
N THR A 150 -3.42 10.78 1.40
CA THR A 150 -4.13 10.16 2.51
C THR A 150 -5.56 10.68 2.59
N HIS A 151 -6.49 9.79 2.91
CA HIS A 151 -7.89 10.08 3.21
C HIS A 151 -8.18 9.99 4.72
N GLN A 152 -7.15 9.83 5.54
CA GLN A 152 -7.30 9.54 6.97
C GLN A 152 -7.08 10.77 7.87
N PHE A 153 -7.22 11.97 7.35
CA PHE A 153 -7.10 13.18 8.16
C PHE A 153 -8.15 13.20 9.26
N GLY A 154 -7.71 13.31 10.51
CA GLY A 154 -8.59 13.28 11.67
C GLY A 154 -9.08 11.90 12.11
N VAL A 155 -8.60 10.82 11.48
CA VAL A 155 -8.89 9.45 11.90
C VAL A 155 -7.97 9.05 13.05
N GLU A 156 -8.56 8.57 14.14
CA GLU A 156 -7.81 8.09 15.29
C GLU A 156 -6.90 6.91 14.90
N GLY A 157 -5.66 6.93 15.37
CA GLY A 157 -4.65 5.92 15.09
C GLY A 157 -3.87 6.14 13.80
N ALA A 158 -4.42 6.83 12.81
CA ALA A 158 -3.74 7.10 11.55
C ALA A 158 -2.51 7.99 11.75
N ASP A 159 -1.39 7.60 11.18
CA ASP A 159 -0.14 8.39 11.21
C ASP A 159 -0.08 9.32 9.99
N VAL A 160 -0.83 10.42 10.08
CA VAL A 160 -0.92 11.42 9.01
C VAL A 160 0.16 12.47 9.18
N ARG A 161 1.08 12.50 8.23
CA ARG A 161 2.14 13.50 8.16
C ARG A 161 2.05 14.26 6.83
N PRO A 162 1.69 15.57 6.87
CA PRO A 162 1.57 16.38 5.66
C PRO A 162 2.86 16.52 4.85
N ASP A 163 4.02 16.33 5.48
CA ASP A 163 5.32 16.31 4.80
C ASP A 163 5.57 15.02 4.00
N LEU A 164 4.82 13.95 4.28
CA LEU A 164 4.92 12.67 3.55
C LEU A 164 3.91 12.59 2.41
N CYS A 165 2.67 12.94 2.66
CA CYS A 165 1.61 12.82 1.65
C CYS A 165 0.60 13.96 1.75
N MET A 166 -0.03 14.26 0.61
CA MET A 166 -1.09 15.25 0.53
C MET A 166 -2.39 14.68 1.13
N ILE A 167 -3.15 15.56 1.78
CA ILE A 167 -4.47 15.23 2.28
C ILE A 167 -5.44 15.27 1.08
N SER A 168 -6.21 14.22 0.92
CA SER A 168 -7.27 14.14 -0.09
C SER A 168 -8.63 14.13 0.60
N ALA A 169 -9.49 14.96 0.10
CA ALA A 169 -10.87 14.99 0.56
C ALA A 169 -11.70 13.82 -0.01
#